data_5ad74de592fe3b0074e4fc14c710fb83
#
_entry.id   5ad74de592fe3b0074e4fc14c710fb83
#
_cell.length_a   1.000
_cell.length_b   1.000
_cell.length_c   1.000
_cell.angle_alpha   90.00
_cell.angle_beta   90.00
_cell.angle_gamma   90.00
#
_symmetry.space_group_name_H-M   'P 1'
#
loop_
_entity.id
_entity.type
_entity.pdbx_description
1 polymer ?
#
loop_
_entity_poly.entity_id
_entity_poly.type
_entity_poly.pdbx_seq_one_letter_code
_entity_poly.pdbx_strand_id
1 'polypeptide(L)'
;MELETVKEMNLEIDKQINPWAYKLEVDDEYNYLNKILSVGYLVVSNAQLATKNNDGSLKLIESFQKNNEQCLNNSVELIRSLITHAMNRIDGIEQRSHEQFQSNQERIMDMVETFTGKTKTSQSKGAIAENFIEDTLIKEFPNDTVDRCSGTAHEADMQLLSTEHPKIIIESKNYTSVVQSKEIDKLKKDMETTNIQFGLFISLNSKITGKKHMEIERFDDKLIMYISNIGFNRDFIIMSVKTM
;
A
#
# COMPACT_ATOMS: atom_id res chain seq x y z
N MET A 1 31.33 -11.34 -50.79
CA MET A 1 29.85 -11.54 -50.87
C MET A 1 29.26 -10.46 -49.96
N GLU A 2 28.96 -9.32 -50.60
CA GLU A 2 28.44 -8.14 -49.90
C GLU A 2 27.02 -8.45 -49.41
N LEU A 3 26.81 -8.25 -48.12
CA LEU A 3 25.48 -8.27 -47.55
C LEU A 3 24.74 -7.02 -48.03
N GLU A 4 23.86 -7.21 -49.04
CA GLU A 4 22.90 -6.18 -49.40
C GLU A 4 22.06 -5.81 -48.16
N THR A 5 22.12 -4.54 -47.83
CA THR A 5 21.31 -3.91 -46.78
C THR A 5 19.83 -4.24 -46.99
N VAL A 6 19.26 -4.94 -46.06
CA VAL A 6 17.81 -5.20 -46.02
C VAL A 6 17.11 -3.85 -45.94
N LYS A 7 16.33 -3.52 -46.99
CA LYS A 7 15.42 -2.36 -46.95
C LYS A 7 14.52 -2.45 -45.76
N GLU A 8 14.36 -1.34 -45.03
CA GLU A 8 13.38 -1.20 -43.97
C GLU A 8 12.01 -1.65 -44.46
N MET A 9 11.51 -2.73 -43.91
CA MET A 9 10.12 -3.16 -44.08
C MET A 9 9.28 -2.48 -43.01
N ASN A 10 8.42 -1.53 -43.39
CA ASN A 10 7.37 -1.05 -42.52
C ASN A 10 6.31 -2.13 -42.40
N LEU A 11 6.35 -2.90 -41.34
CA LEU A 11 5.31 -3.83 -40.96
C LEU A 11 4.26 -3.06 -40.14
N GLU A 12 3.13 -2.73 -40.75
CA GLU A 12 1.95 -2.31 -40.01
C GLU A 12 1.36 -3.53 -39.29
N ILE A 13 1.52 -3.60 -37.98
CA ILE A 13 0.92 -4.63 -37.14
C ILE A 13 -0.50 -4.18 -36.80
N ASP A 14 -1.50 -4.94 -37.21
CA ASP A 14 -2.88 -4.66 -36.90
C ASP A 14 -3.14 -4.83 -35.40
N LYS A 15 -3.51 -3.72 -34.74
CA LYS A 15 -3.82 -3.65 -33.28
C LYS A 15 -4.98 -4.54 -32.87
N GLN A 16 -5.92 -4.80 -33.79
CA GLN A 16 -7.07 -5.65 -33.49
C GLN A 16 -6.71 -7.14 -33.48
N ILE A 17 -5.72 -7.52 -34.31
CA ILE A 17 -5.27 -8.93 -34.44
C ILE A 17 -4.21 -9.27 -33.39
N ASN A 18 -3.33 -8.29 -33.05
CA ASN A 18 -2.22 -8.50 -32.11
C ASN A 18 -2.11 -7.40 -31.06
N PRO A 19 -3.10 -7.23 -30.16
CA PRO A 19 -3.10 -6.14 -29.18
C PRO A 19 -1.97 -6.22 -28.15
N TRP A 20 -1.33 -7.36 -28.00
CA TRP A 20 -0.20 -7.60 -27.10
C TRP A 20 1.16 -7.23 -27.69
N ALA A 21 1.31 -7.25 -29.01
CA ALA A 21 2.56 -6.87 -29.70
C ALA A 21 2.96 -5.40 -29.44
N TYR A 22 1.97 -4.53 -29.19
CA TYR A 22 2.18 -3.13 -28.85
C TYR A 22 2.63 -2.86 -27.42
N LYS A 23 2.67 -3.89 -26.57
CA LYS A 23 3.09 -3.78 -25.16
C LYS A 23 4.52 -4.28 -24.93
N LEU A 24 5.18 -4.79 -25.98
CA LEU A 24 6.54 -5.28 -25.90
C LEU A 24 7.54 -4.11 -25.98
N GLU A 25 8.61 -4.16 -25.19
CA GLU A 25 9.72 -3.25 -25.36
C GLU A 25 10.44 -3.51 -26.71
N VAL A 26 11.12 -2.50 -27.25
CA VAL A 26 11.70 -2.52 -28.61
C VAL A 26 12.60 -3.75 -28.86
N ASP A 27 13.36 -4.20 -27.87
CA ASP A 27 14.24 -5.37 -27.97
C ASP A 27 13.46 -6.70 -28.04
N ASP A 28 12.34 -6.78 -27.35
CA ASP A 28 11.43 -7.94 -27.36
C ASP A 28 10.64 -8.01 -28.67
N GLU A 29 10.27 -6.86 -29.23
CA GLU A 29 9.56 -6.74 -30.51
C GLU A 29 10.44 -7.23 -31.66
N TYR A 30 11.73 -6.84 -31.70
CA TYR A 30 12.70 -7.31 -32.68
C TYR A 30 12.93 -8.83 -32.63
N ASN A 31 13.11 -9.37 -31.44
CA ASN A 31 13.28 -10.81 -31.23
C ASN A 31 12.03 -11.61 -31.62
N TYR A 32 10.86 -11.06 -31.37
CA TYR A 32 9.59 -11.67 -31.73
C TYR A 32 9.35 -11.67 -33.24
N LEU A 33 9.60 -10.55 -33.92
CA LEU A 33 9.51 -10.43 -35.37
C LEU A 33 10.47 -11.39 -36.07
N ASN A 34 11.70 -11.50 -35.59
CA ASN A 34 12.66 -12.47 -36.11
C ASN A 34 12.20 -13.92 -35.97
N LYS A 35 11.53 -14.26 -34.86
CA LYS A 35 10.94 -15.59 -34.67
C LYS A 35 9.79 -15.84 -35.65
N ILE A 36 8.90 -14.88 -35.84
CA ILE A 36 7.80 -14.97 -36.82
C ILE A 36 8.34 -15.14 -38.23
N LEU A 37 9.30 -14.32 -38.64
CA LEU A 37 9.94 -14.40 -39.97
C LEU A 37 10.64 -15.73 -40.17
N SER A 38 11.35 -16.24 -39.16
CA SER A 38 12.02 -17.54 -39.22
C SER A 38 11.02 -18.69 -39.40
N VAL A 39 9.92 -18.68 -38.65
CA VAL A 39 8.83 -19.67 -38.78
C VAL A 39 8.14 -19.52 -40.13
N GLY A 40 7.84 -18.30 -40.56
CA GLY A 40 7.22 -18.03 -41.87
C GLY A 40 8.10 -18.52 -43.02
N TYR A 41 9.41 -18.25 -43.00
CA TYR A 41 10.39 -18.75 -43.98
C TYR A 41 10.42 -20.28 -44.03
N LEU A 42 10.43 -20.93 -42.85
CA LEU A 42 10.42 -22.39 -42.73
C LEU A 42 9.16 -23.00 -43.33
N VAL A 43 8.01 -22.40 -43.06
CA VAL A 43 6.72 -22.85 -43.61
C VAL A 43 6.66 -22.71 -45.14
N VAL A 44 7.09 -21.55 -45.66
CA VAL A 44 7.12 -21.30 -47.13
C VAL A 44 8.11 -22.20 -47.83
N SER A 45 9.33 -22.35 -47.30
CA SER A 45 10.38 -23.21 -47.88
C SER A 45 9.94 -24.67 -47.91
N ASN A 46 9.30 -25.14 -46.87
CA ASN A 46 8.81 -26.50 -46.79
C ASN A 46 7.57 -26.73 -47.66
N ALA A 47 6.69 -25.73 -47.81
CA ALA A 47 5.57 -25.80 -48.73
C ALA A 47 6.06 -25.87 -50.19
N GLN A 48 7.10 -25.15 -50.56
CA GLN A 48 7.73 -25.23 -51.88
C GLN A 48 8.37 -26.60 -52.20
N LEU A 49 8.93 -27.26 -51.17
CA LEU A 49 9.46 -28.62 -51.32
C LEU A 49 8.33 -29.67 -51.41
N ALA A 50 7.24 -29.44 -50.73
CA ALA A 50 6.08 -30.35 -50.69
C ALA A 50 5.27 -30.37 -51.98
N THR A 51 5.27 -29.30 -52.77
CA THR A 51 4.58 -29.26 -54.08
C THR A 51 5.22 -30.19 -55.15
N LYS A 52 6.37 -30.77 -54.87
CA LYS A 52 7.04 -31.73 -55.75
C LYS A 52 6.70 -33.19 -55.51
N ASN A 53 6.13 -33.57 -54.35
CA ASN A 53 5.73 -34.95 -54.07
C ASN A 53 4.57 -34.94 -53.06
N ASN A 54 3.40 -35.45 -53.47
CA ASN A 54 2.19 -35.54 -52.63
C ASN A 54 2.36 -36.32 -51.31
N ASP A 55 3.23 -37.30 -51.29
CA ASP A 55 3.53 -38.13 -50.09
C ASP A 55 4.42 -37.36 -49.05
N GLY A 56 5.22 -36.41 -49.51
CA GLY A 56 6.05 -35.57 -48.65
C GLY A 56 5.26 -34.51 -47.87
N SER A 57 4.16 -34.04 -48.44
CA SER A 57 3.33 -32.97 -47.85
C SER A 57 2.58 -33.44 -46.61
N LEU A 58 2.03 -34.66 -46.63
CA LEU A 58 1.33 -35.24 -45.46
C LEU A 58 2.30 -35.48 -44.29
N LYS A 59 3.47 -36.06 -44.54
CA LYS A 59 4.49 -36.29 -43.51
C LYS A 59 5.01 -34.98 -42.91
N LEU A 60 5.08 -33.93 -43.73
CA LEU A 60 5.49 -32.59 -43.24
C LEU A 60 4.43 -31.97 -42.33
N ILE A 61 3.17 -32.05 -42.70
CA ILE A 61 2.04 -31.55 -41.89
C ILE A 61 2.00 -32.30 -40.55
N GLU A 62 2.12 -33.63 -40.58
CA GLU A 62 2.17 -34.44 -39.37
C GLU A 62 3.37 -34.07 -38.44
N SER A 63 4.54 -33.88 -39.05
CA SER A 63 5.73 -33.44 -38.25
C SER A 63 5.58 -32.05 -37.66
N PHE A 64 4.94 -31.14 -38.40
CA PHE A 64 4.68 -29.77 -37.92
C PHE A 64 3.64 -29.75 -36.80
N GLN A 65 2.55 -30.54 -36.94
CA GLN A 65 1.54 -30.72 -35.89
C GLN A 65 2.19 -31.27 -34.60
N LYS A 66 2.96 -32.35 -34.76
CA LYS A 66 3.66 -32.97 -33.61
C LYS A 66 4.65 -32.02 -32.91
N ASN A 67 5.40 -31.23 -33.68
CA ASN A 67 6.31 -30.24 -33.12
C ASN A 67 5.55 -29.08 -32.42
N ASN A 68 4.43 -28.64 -32.98
CA ASN A 68 3.58 -27.62 -32.34
C ASN A 68 2.95 -28.13 -31.05
N GLU A 69 2.42 -29.37 -31.04
CA GLU A 69 1.90 -29.98 -29.83
C GLU A 69 2.98 -30.13 -28.74
N GLN A 70 4.18 -30.50 -29.11
CA GLN A 70 5.30 -30.62 -28.19
C GLN A 70 5.74 -29.25 -27.63
N CYS A 71 5.79 -28.23 -28.50
CA CYS A 71 6.08 -26.86 -28.08
C CYS A 71 4.99 -26.29 -27.13
N LEU A 72 3.72 -26.56 -27.46
CA LEU A 72 2.59 -26.14 -26.63
C LEU A 72 2.64 -26.83 -25.27
N ASN A 73 2.85 -28.14 -25.23
CA ASN A 73 2.95 -28.89 -23.99
C ASN A 73 4.10 -28.40 -23.11
N ASN A 74 5.27 -28.16 -23.70
CA ASN A 74 6.42 -27.62 -22.98
C ASN A 74 6.10 -26.22 -22.41
N SER A 75 5.41 -25.38 -23.16
CA SER A 75 5.00 -24.05 -22.72
C SER A 75 3.99 -24.13 -21.57
N VAL A 76 3.03 -25.05 -21.62
CA VAL A 76 2.05 -25.28 -20.57
C VAL A 76 2.73 -25.77 -19.29
N GLU A 77 3.69 -26.69 -19.38
CA GLU A 77 4.46 -27.18 -18.23
C GLU A 77 5.31 -26.06 -17.61
N LEU A 78 5.92 -25.22 -18.42
CA LEU A 78 6.66 -24.05 -17.91
C LEU A 78 5.75 -23.08 -17.17
N ILE A 79 4.58 -22.76 -17.72
CA ILE A 79 3.58 -21.90 -17.08
C ILE A 79 3.11 -22.50 -15.76
N ARG A 80 2.82 -23.79 -15.71
CA ARG A 80 2.44 -24.50 -14.48
C ARG A 80 3.52 -24.39 -13.42
N SER A 81 4.78 -24.63 -13.81
CA SER A 81 5.93 -24.50 -12.91
C SER A 81 6.06 -23.08 -12.35
N LEU A 82 5.93 -22.07 -13.20
CA LEU A 82 5.98 -20.65 -12.79
C LEU A 82 4.84 -20.29 -11.83
N ILE A 83 3.61 -20.74 -12.11
CA ILE A 83 2.46 -20.53 -11.22
C ILE A 83 2.70 -21.19 -9.87
N THR A 84 3.13 -22.45 -9.86
CA THR A 84 3.43 -23.16 -8.61
C THR A 84 4.52 -22.45 -7.80
N HIS A 85 5.57 -21.99 -8.46
CA HIS A 85 6.64 -21.24 -7.79
C HIS A 85 6.13 -19.89 -7.23
N ALA A 86 5.29 -19.18 -7.97
CA ALA A 86 4.69 -17.93 -7.52
C ALA A 86 3.77 -18.16 -6.32
N MET A 87 2.93 -19.20 -6.34
CA MET A 87 2.05 -19.56 -5.21
C MET A 87 2.86 -19.87 -3.96
N ASN A 88 3.90 -20.73 -4.06
CA ASN A 88 4.76 -21.04 -2.91
C ASN A 88 5.46 -19.81 -2.33
N ARG A 89 5.80 -18.83 -3.17
CA ARG A 89 6.37 -17.55 -2.69
C ARG A 89 5.33 -16.69 -1.96
N ILE A 90 4.09 -16.64 -2.46
CA ILE A 90 2.99 -15.93 -1.81
C ILE A 90 2.70 -16.54 -0.45
N ASP A 91 2.54 -17.87 -0.36
CA ASP A 91 2.32 -18.58 0.90
C ASP A 91 3.45 -18.31 1.91
N GLY A 92 4.71 -18.31 1.45
CA GLY A 92 5.86 -17.99 2.31
C GLY A 92 5.95 -16.53 2.74
N ILE A 93 5.37 -15.59 1.99
CA ILE A 93 5.25 -14.17 2.38
C ILE A 93 4.12 -14.02 3.41
N GLU A 94 2.99 -14.65 3.16
CA GLU A 94 1.83 -14.61 4.05
C GLU A 94 2.16 -15.19 5.43
N GLN A 95 2.82 -16.35 5.46
CA GLN A 95 3.27 -16.97 6.71
C GLN A 95 4.23 -16.07 7.49
N ARG A 96 5.25 -15.49 6.82
CA ARG A 96 6.21 -14.58 7.47
C ARG A 96 5.53 -13.30 7.97
N SER A 97 4.59 -12.75 7.21
CA SER A 97 3.81 -11.60 7.62
C SER A 97 2.97 -11.91 8.86
N HIS A 98 2.35 -13.09 8.90
CA HIS A 98 1.57 -13.53 10.07
C HIS A 98 2.45 -13.74 11.31
N GLU A 99 3.60 -14.39 11.17
CA GLU A 99 4.58 -14.59 12.25
C GLU A 99 5.11 -13.24 12.80
N GLN A 100 5.42 -12.29 11.90
CA GLN A 100 5.84 -10.95 12.31
C GLN A 100 4.72 -10.19 13.02
N PHE A 101 3.49 -10.33 12.57
CA PHE A 101 2.33 -9.72 13.21
C PHE A 101 2.11 -10.29 14.62
N GLN A 102 2.15 -11.60 14.79
CA GLN A 102 2.05 -12.26 16.09
C GLN A 102 3.18 -11.85 17.03
N SER A 103 4.44 -11.87 16.56
CA SER A 103 5.59 -11.46 17.34
C SER A 103 5.49 -9.99 17.78
N ASN A 104 5.00 -9.11 16.91
CA ASN A 104 4.77 -7.72 17.26
C ASN A 104 3.63 -7.55 18.28
N GLN A 105 2.56 -8.34 18.16
CA GLN A 105 1.48 -8.36 19.17
C GLN A 105 1.99 -8.83 20.54
N GLU A 106 2.76 -9.91 20.60
CA GLU A 106 3.36 -10.41 21.84
C GLU A 106 4.28 -9.37 22.48
N ARG A 107 5.13 -8.72 21.70
CA ARG A 107 6.00 -7.63 22.17
C ARG A 107 5.20 -6.43 22.70
N ILE A 108 4.11 -6.07 22.03
CA ILE A 108 3.22 -5.01 22.49
C ILE A 108 2.53 -5.43 23.79
N MET A 109 2.03 -6.67 23.87
CA MET A 109 1.42 -7.18 25.09
C MET A 109 2.40 -7.24 26.26
N ASP A 110 3.62 -7.69 26.04
CA ASP A 110 4.68 -7.72 27.05
C ASP A 110 5.09 -6.30 27.51
N MET A 111 5.20 -5.36 26.57
CA MET A 111 5.37 -3.95 26.92
C MET A 111 4.18 -3.42 27.74
N VAL A 112 2.95 -3.68 27.29
CA VAL A 112 1.73 -3.25 28.00
C VAL A 112 1.67 -3.90 29.39
N GLU A 113 2.01 -5.16 29.55
CA GLU A 113 2.04 -5.86 30.83
C GLU A 113 3.15 -5.31 31.73
N THR A 114 4.33 -5.04 31.20
CA THR A 114 5.44 -4.39 31.91
C THR A 114 5.05 -2.97 32.35
N PHE A 115 4.37 -2.21 31.51
CA PHE A 115 3.88 -0.87 31.83
C PHE A 115 2.67 -0.89 32.76
N THR A 116 1.71 -1.79 32.59
CA THR A 116 0.52 -1.90 33.46
C THR A 116 0.85 -2.49 34.81
N GLY A 117 1.85 -3.38 34.90
CA GLY A 117 2.37 -3.88 36.17
C GLY A 117 3.03 -2.79 37.02
N LYS A 118 3.60 -1.75 36.38
CA LYS A 118 4.23 -0.60 37.05
C LYS A 118 3.29 0.61 37.25
N THR A 119 2.13 0.66 36.55
CA THR A 119 1.32 1.87 36.47
C THR A 119 -0.17 1.57 36.69
N LYS A 120 -0.55 1.39 37.96
CA LYS A 120 -1.98 1.22 38.34
C LYS A 120 -2.77 2.54 38.37
N THR A 121 -2.18 3.69 38.09
CA THR A 121 -2.85 5.00 38.20
C THR A 121 -3.32 5.53 36.85
N SER A 122 -4.46 6.21 36.81
CA SER A 122 -4.99 6.88 35.60
C SER A 122 -3.99 7.90 35.02
N GLN A 123 -3.21 8.53 35.88
CA GLN A 123 -2.21 9.53 35.51
C GLN A 123 -1.07 8.94 34.66
N SER A 124 -0.62 7.73 34.99
CA SER A 124 0.44 7.06 34.21
C SER A 124 -0.04 6.54 32.86
N LYS A 125 -1.30 6.15 32.74
CA LYS A 125 -1.92 5.79 31.46
C LYS A 125 -2.05 7.00 30.53
N GLY A 126 -2.34 8.18 31.08
CA GLY A 126 -2.36 9.43 30.33
C GLY A 126 -0.98 9.78 29.77
N ALA A 127 0.04 9.77 30.63
CA ALA A 127 1.41 10.09 30.24
C ALA A 127 1.97 9.16 29.14
N ILE A 128 1.61 7.87 29.14
CA ILE A 128 1.98 6.93 28.07
C ILE A 128 1.36 7.33 26.74
N ALA A 129 0.08 7.72 26.75
CA ALA A 129 -0.62 8.14 25.55
C ALA A 129 -0.01 9.42 24.97
N GLU A 130 0.21 10.41 25.82
CA GLU A 130 0.84 11.68 25.44
C GLU A 130 2.24 11.47 24.85
N ASN A 131 3.09 10.66 25.51
CA ASN A 131 4.43 10.33 25.01
C ASN A 131 4.38 9.64 23.64
N PHE A 132 3.45 8.71 23.44
CA PHE A 132 3.30 8.00 22.17
C PHE A 132 2.89 8.94 21.04
N ILE A 133 1.95 9.85 21.30
CA ILE A 133 1.48 10.82 20.31
C ILE A 133 2.60 11.82 20.00
N GLU A 134 3.26 12.38 20.99
CA GLU A 134 4.39 13.28 20.83
C GLU A 134 5.52 12.64 20.01
N ASP A 135 5.96 11.45 20.38
CA ASP A 135 6.98 10.68 19.65
C ASP A 135 6.59 10.45 18.18
N THR A 136 5.31 10.23 17.92
CA THR A 136 4.78 10.05 16.56
C THR A 136 4.90 11.36 15.78
N LEU A 137 4.44 12.46 16.37
CA LEU A 137 4.45 13.78 15.73
C LEU A 137 5.89 14.26 15.45
N ILE A 138 6.79 14.16 16.43
CA ILE A 138 8.20 14.58 16.26
C ILE A 138 8.89 13.81 15.12
N LYS A 139 8.61 12.49 15.01
CA LYS A 139 9.24 11.66 13.97
C LYS A 139 8.71 11.93 12.57
N GLU A 140 7.39 12.13 12.45
CA GLU A 140 6.72 12.26 11.15
C GLU A 140 6.66 13.69 10.61
N PHE A 141 6.77 14.67 11.52
CA PHE A 141 6.74 16.11 11.21
C PHE A 141 7.97 16.81 11.78
N PRO A 142 9.18 16.49 11.29
CA PRO A 142 10.44 16.96 11.89
C PRO A 142 10.65 18.48 11.74
N ASN A 143 9.91 19.14 10.84
CA ASN A 143 9.97 20.60 10.64
C ASN A 143 8.99 21.37 11.55
N ASP A 144 8.10 20.63 12.23
CA ASP A 144 7.10 21.23 13.12
C ASP A 144 7.55 21.16 14.58
N THR A 145 7.03 22.04 15.40
CA THR A 145 7.27 22.05 16.83
C THR A 145 6.07 21.42 17.54
N VAL A 146 6.32 20.41 18.35
CA VAL A 146 5.34 19.83 19.26
C VAL A 146 5.51 20.46 20.61
N ASP A 147 4.52 21.21 21.08
CA ASP A 147 4.53 21.87 22.40
C ASP A 147 3.54 21.17 23.34
N ARG A 148 4.04 20.73 24.49
CA ARG A 148 3.21 20.16 25.57
C ARG A 148 2.68 21.27 26.46
N CYS A 149 1.36 21.34 26.56
CA CYS A 149 0.67 22.32 27.37
C CYS A 149 0.38 21.82 28.81
N SER A 150 1.14 20.83 29.28
CA SER A 150 0.95 20.25 30.60
C SER A 150 1.24 21.26 31.71
N GLY A 151 0.16 21.69 32.39
CA GLY A 151 0.23 22.61 33.53
C GLY A 151 -0.43 23.95 33.35
N THR A 152 -0.79 24.32 32.13
CA THR A 152 -1.55 25.53 31.83
C THR A 152 -3.05 25.18 31.73
N ALA A 153 -3.87 25.88 32.49
CA ALA A 153 -5.32 25.70 32.42
C ALA A 153 -5.82 26.18 31.04
N HIS A 154 -6.64 25.37 30.35
CA HIS A 154 -7.30 25.70 29.08
C HIS A 154 -6.40 25.65 27.82
N GLU A 155 -5.43 24.74 27.76
CA GLU A 155 -4.55 24.58 26.60
C GLU A 155 -4.44 23.11 26.15
N ALA A 156 -5.46 22.27 26.22
CA ALA A 156 -5.42 20.87 25.82
C ALA A 156 -4.11 20.12 26.25
N ASP A 157 -3.80 18.96 25.66
CA ASP A 157 -2.60 18.19 26.05
C ASP A 157 -1.36 18.65 25.26
N MET A 158 -1.53 18.95 23.96
CA MET A 158 -0.43 19.33 23.05
C MET A 158 -0.88 20.30 21.98
N GLN A 159 0.08 21.04 21.40
CA GLN A 159 -0.09 21.84 20.19
C GLN A 159 0.96 21.44 19.16
N LEU A 160 0.55 21.25 17.92
CA LEU A 160 1.44 21.12 16.77
C LEU A 160 1.53 22.48 16.09
N LEU A 161 2.70 23.09 16.16
CA LEU A 161 3.01 24.40 15.62
C LEU A 161 3.85 24.23 14.36
N SER A 162 3.31 24.68 13.23
CA SER A 162 3.96 24.60 11.94
C SER A 162 4.02 25.96 11.26
N THR A 163 5.01 26.15 10.40
CA THR A 163 5.12 27.30 9.49
C THR A 163 4.49 26.98 8.12
N GLU A 164 4.35 25.70 7.79
CA GLU A 164 3.87 25.20 6.50
C GLU A 164 2.40 24.75 6.54
N HIS A 165 1.92 24.39 7.75
CA HIS A 165 0.58 23.85 7.97
C HIS A 165 -0.18 24.65 9.02
N PRO A 166 -1.51 24.55 9.07
CA PRO A 166 -2.28 25.12 10.15
C PRO A 166 -1.84 24.61 11.51
N LYS A 167 -1.91 25.45 12.54
CA LYS A 167 -1.70 25.02 13.92
C LYS A 167 -2.83 24.10 14.36
N ILE A 168 -2.47 23.01 15.05
CA ILE A 168 -3.42 22.00 15.51
C ILE A 168 -3.31 21.87 17.02
N ILE A 169 -4.42 21.96 17.73
CA ILE A 169 -4.52 21.63 19.14
C ILE A 169 -4.96 20.17 19.29
N ILE A 170 -4.29 19.42 20.19
CA ILE A 170 -4.47 17.97 20.31
C ILE A 170 -4.86 17.63 21.75
N GLU A 171 -5.99 16.96 21.91
CA GLU A 171 -6.43 16.34 23.16
C GLU A 171 -6.41 14.83 23.03
N SER A 172 -5.84 14.13 24.00
CA SER A 172 -5.71 12.69 24.01
C SER A 172 -6.38 12.04 25.21
N LYS A 173 -6.99 10.90 25.01
CA LYS A 173 -7.59 10.10 26.07
C LYS A 173 -7.23 8.63 25.95
N ASN A 174 -6.77 8.06 27.06
CA ASN A 174 -6.44 6.65 27.15
C ASN A 174 -7.35 5.95 28.19
N TYR A 175 -8.65 6.04 27.94
CA TYR A 175 -9.67 5.45 28.81
C TYR A 175 -10.05 4.05 28.33
N THR A 176 -10.39 3.16 29.27
CA THR A 176 -11.01 1.88 28.97
C THR A 176 -12.54 2.00 28.79
N SER A 177 -13.13 3.03 29.37
CA SER A 177 -14.56 3.39 29.23
C SER A 177 -14.73 4.45 28.15
N VAL A 178 -15.97 4.56 27.63
CA VAL A 178 -16.34 5.56 26.61
C VAL A 178 -16.01 6.97 27.09
N VAL A 179 -15.33 7.74 26.24
CA VAL A 179 -15.01 9.16 26.51
C VAL A 179 -16.32 9.97 26.56
N GLN A 180 -16.50 10.74 27.62
CA GLN A 180 -17.70 11.53 27.84
C GLN A 180 -17.68 12.84 27.03
N SER A 181 -18.86 13.38 26.72
CA SER A 181 -19.01 14.64 25.97
C SER A 181 -18.33 15.84 26.62
N LYS A 182 -18.23 15.86 27.96
CA LYS A 182 -17.51 16.92 28.68
C LYS A 182 -16.06 17.11 28.26
N GLU A 183 -15.40 16.03 27.80
CA GLU A 183 -14.03 16.10 27.29
C GLU A 183 -13.98 16.79 25.93
N ILE A 184 -15.03 16.58 25.09
CA ILE A 184 -15.21 17.29 23.83
C ILE A 184 -15.44 18.79 24.10
N ASP A 185 -16.32 19.10 25.05
CA ASP A 185 -16.63 20.48 25.41
C ASP A 185 -15.38 21.20 25.95
N LYS A 186 -14.52 20.48 26.68
CA LYS A 186 -13.21 20.99 27.10
C LYS A 186 -12.36 21.38 25.91
N LEU A 187 -12.15 20.49 24.93
CA LEU A 187 -11.36 20.79 23.72
C LEU A 187 -11.91 21.99 22.96
N LYS A 188 -13.27 22.08 22.81
CA LYS A 188 -13.90 23.23 22.14
C LYS A 188 -13.56 24.54 22.84
N LYS A 189 -13.62 24.57 24.17
CA LYS A 189 -13.25 25.72 24.99
C LYS A 189 -11.77 26.08 24.86
N ASP A 190 -10.90 25.07 24.85
CA ASP A 190 -9.46 25.26 24.69
C ASP A 190 -9.14 25.86 23.28
N MET A 191 -9.85 25.39 22.23
CA MET A 191 -9.75 25.96 20.88
C MET A 191 -10.22 27.42 20.81
N GLU A 192 -11.28 27.78 21.56
CA GLU A 192 -11.73 29.16 21.66
C GLU A 192 -10.68 30.03 22.36
N THR A 193 -10.15 29.56 23.49
CA THR A 193 -9.17 30.28 24.31
C THR A 193 -7.86 30.53 23.57
N THR A 194 -7.37 29.52 22.86
CA THR A 194 -6.12 29.60 22.09
C THR A 194 -6.29 30.22 20.71
N ASN A 195 -7.52 30.40 20.27
CA ASN A 195 -7.89 30.86 18.91
C ASN A 195 -7.28 29.97 17.81
N ILE A 196 -7.08 28.67 18.08
CA ILE A 196 -6.63 27.68 17.09
C ILE A 196 -7.85 27.10 16.37
N GLN A 197 -7.79 27.06 15.02
CA GLN A 197 -8.93 26.66 14.19
C GLN A 197 -9.04 25.17 13.99
N PHE A 198 -7.99 24.38 14.23
CA PHE A 198 -7.96 22.95 13.98
C PHE A 198 -7.73 22.21 15.30
N GLY A 199 -8.65 21.29 15.63
CA GLY A 199 -8.60 20.44 16.81
C GLY A 199 -8.54 18.97 16.42
N LEU A 200 -7.65 18.20 17.06
CA LEU A 200 -7.58 16.76 16.92
C LEU A 200 -7.85 16.09 18.26
N PHE A 201 -8.95 15.35 18.33
CA PHE A 201 -9.33 14.58 19.52
C PHE A 201 -9.02 13.10 19.33
N ILE A 202 -8.12 12.58 20.13
CA ILE A 202 -7.63 11.20 20.01
C ILE A 202 -8.09 10.37 21.21
N SER A 203 -8.83 9.29 20.97
CA SER A 203 -9.09 8.26 21.97
C SER A 203 -8.39 6.96 21.58
N LEU A 204 -7.43 6.51 22.39
CA LEU A 204 -6.64 5.32 22.07
C LEU A 204 -7.48 4.04 22.23
N ASN A 205 -8.03 3.78 23.39
CA ASN A 205 -8.60 2.47 23.74
C ASN A 205 -10.12 2.46 23.91
N SER A 206 -10.81 3.55 23.60
CA SER A 206 -12.25 3.62 23.76
C SER A 206 -12.94 4.46 22.70
N LYS A 207 -14.27 4.29 22.58
CA LYS A 207 -15.11 5.13 21.72
C LYS A 207 -15.31 6.51 22.37
N ILE A 208 -15.66 7.48 21.54
CA ILE A 208 -16.06 8.83 21.96
C ILE A 208 -17.58 8.91 21.88
N THR A 209 -18.23 9.43 22.92
CA THR A 209 -19.70 9.57 22.98
C THR A 209 -20.20 10.41 21.79
N GLY A 210 -21.15 9.85 21.04
CA GLY A 210 -21.79 10.52 19.91
C GLY A 210 -20.93 10.71 18.68
N LYS A 211 -19.73 10.08 18.63
CA LYS A 211 -18.81 10.15 17.49
C LYS A 211 -18.58 8.81 16.84
N LYS A 212 -18.30 8.84 15.52
CA LYS A 212 -17.84 7.68 14.74
C LYS A 212 -16.38 7.38 15.04
N HIS A 213 -15.89 6.26 14.52
CA HIS A 213 -14.47 5.88 14.65
C HIS A 213 -13.54 6.98 14.10
N MET A 214 -13.92 7.59 13.00
CA MET A 214 -13.30 8.78 12.42
C MET A 214 -14.42 9.73 11.98
N GLU A 215 -14.35 10.98 12.41
CA GLU A 215 -15.37 12.00 12.11
C GLU A 215 -14.75 13.39 12.13
N ILE A 216 -15.16 14.22 11.18
CA ILE A 216 -14.84 15.65 11.19
C ILE A 216 -16.10 16.42 11.51
N GLU A 217 -16.03 17.28 12.50
CA GLU A 217 -17.10 18.18 12.90
C GLU A 217 -16.69 19.63 12.66
N ARG A 218 -17.61 20.41 12.12
CA ARG A 218 -17.46 21.87 12.08
C ARG A 218 -18.08 22.45 13.35
N PHE A 219 -17.29 23.22 14.05
CA PHE A 219 -17.68 23.96 15.26
C PHE A 219 -17.37 25.45 15.02
N ASP A 220 -18.40 26.24 14.72
CA ASP A 220 -18.31 27.64 14.26
C ASP A 220 -17.39 27.80 13.04
N ASP A 221 -16.30 28.52 13.18
CA ASP A 221 -15.24 28.69 12.17
C ASP A 221 -14.11 27.65 12.30
N LYS A 222 -14.23 26.70 13.21
CA LYS A 222 -13.23 25.70 13.56
C LYS A 222 -13.61 24.33 13.05
N LEU A 223 -12.60 23.46 12.87
CA LEU A 223 -12.75 22.06 12.51
C LEU A 223 -12.16 21.16 13.59
N ILE A 224 -12.90 20.17 14.00
CA ILE A 224 -12.43 19.15 14.95
C ILE A 224 -12.48 17.79 14.28
N MET A 225 -11.35 17.12 14.25
CA MET A 225 -11.26 15.72 13.84
C MET A 225 -11.23 14.82 15.07
N TYR A 226 -12.12 13.86 15.09
CA TYR A 226 -12.21 12.82 16.12
C TYR A 226 -11.68 11.52 15.55
N ILE A 227 -10.76 10.88 16.27
CA ILE A 227 -10.34 9.51 16.01
C ILE A 227 -10.43 8.69 17.28
N SER A 228 -11.11 7.55 17.23
CA SER A 228 -11.44 6.78 18.43
C SER A 228 -11.10 5.31 18.27
N ASN A 229 -10.68 4.68 19.37
CA ASN A 229 -10.33 3.27 19.44
C ASN A 229 -9.23 2.88 18.43
N ILE A 230 -8.23 3.73 18.31
CA ILE A 230 -7.13 3.55 17.34
C ILE A 230 -6.00 2.67 17.88
N GLY A 231 -6.02 2.33 19.17
CA GLY A 231 -4.89 1.69 19.84
C GLY A 231 -3.64 2.59 19.79
N PHE A 232 -2.48 1.95 19.73
CA PHE A 232 -1.20 2.65 19.52
C PHE A 232 -0.79 2.63 18.03
N ASN A 233 -1.77 2.86 17.13
CA ASN A 233 -1.52 2.90 15.70
C ASN A 233 -1.16 4.32 15.24
N ARG A 234 0.09 4.51 14.83
CA ARG A 234 0.64 5.79 14.37
C ARG A 234 -0.01 6.31 13.10
N ASP A 235 -0.37 5.39 12.19
CA ASP A 235 -0.88 5.76 10.86
C ASP A 235 -2.16 6.58 10.94
N PHE A 236 -3.03 6.28 11.92
CA PHE A 236 -4.25 7.07 12.16
C PHE A 236 -3.93 8.50 12.58
N ILE A 237 -2.91 8.69 13.42
CA ILE A 237 -2.48 10.02 13.87
C ILE A 237 -1.89 10.81 12.72
N ILE A 238 -0.96 10.20 11.97
CA ILE A 238 -0.29 10.80 10.82
C ILE A 238 -1.31 11.21 9.76
N MET A 239 -2.22 10.29 9.40
CA MET A 239 -3.26 10.54 8.44
C MET A 239 -4.18 11.69 8.88
N SER A 240 -4.53 11.74 10.16
CA SER A 240 -5.39 12.80 10.72
C SER A 240 -4.76 14.17 10.60
N VAL A 241 -3.47 14.30 10.97
CA VAL A 241 -2.73 15.56 10.85
C VAL A 241 -2.60 15.99 9.38
N LYS A 242 -2.29 15.05 8.48
CA LYS A 242 -2.18 15.34 7.03
C LYS A 242 -3.52 15.69 6.36
N THR A 243 -4.63 15.37 6.99
CA THR A 243 -5.99 15.66 6.45
C THR A 243 -6.49 17.05 6.88
N MET A 244 -5.94 17.61 7.95
CA MET A 244 -6.29 18.92 8.50
C MET A 244 -5.49 20.03 7.88
#